data_ed0ea4f9eccbdd8f80ee5a5fe9b71c81
#
_entry.id   ed0ea4f9eccbdd8f80ee5a5fe9b71c81
#
_cell.length_a   1.000
_cell.length_b   1.000
_cell.length_c   1.000
_cell.angle_alpha   90.00
_cell.angle_beta   90.00
_cell.angle_gamma   90.00
#
_symmetry.space_group_name_H-M   'P 1'
#
loop_
_entity.id
_entity.type
_entity.pdbx_description
1 polymer ?
#
loop_
_entity_poly.entity_id
_entity_poly.type
_entity_poly.pdbx_seq_one_letter_code
_entity_poly.pdbx_strand_id
1 'polypeptide(L)'
;MVYRQIIGATTYAFDGLRELLAKATPPRSGDRLAGIAADSAEQMIAARMALADVPLKQFLNEAVISYEEDEITRLIIDSHDAPGFAAISSLTVGGFRDWLLSDAATSESLAKVSRGITPEMAAGVSKLMRNQDLILVAKKCAVTSAFRNTIGLKGRMSVRLQPNHPFDDTKGITASILDGILLGSGDACIGINPASDDPAVIGELLRLLDGIISRLHIPTQGCVLTHVTTTLGLIGQGAPVDLVFQSIAGTEAANRSFGVDLALLREAREAGLSLRRGTVGDNLMYFETGQGSALSANAHHNVDQQTCEARAYAVARAFDPLLVNSVVGFIGPEYLYDGKEIIRAGLEDHFCGKLLGLPLGVDVCYTNHAEADQDDMDNLLTLLAAAGVTFIMGVPGADDVMLNYQSTSFHDALYVRDLFGLKRAPEFDDWLVRSGLADGNFRLAGNAGLLPEFASRLIA
;
A
#
# COMPACT_ATOMS: atom_id res chain seq x y z
N MET A 1 -2.15 3.08 -31.59
CA MET A 1 -1.05 2.45 -32.39
C MET A 1 -1.23 0.94 -32.33
N VAL A 2 -0.85 0.15 -33.40
CA VAL A 2 -0.94 -1.31 -33.33
C VAL A 2 0.44 -1.90 -33.07
N TYR A 3 0.58 -2.60 -31.94
CA TYR A 3 1.80 -3.33 -31.60
C TYR A 3 1.73 -4.75 -32.13
N ARG A 4 2.83 -5.27 -32.67
CA ARG A 4 2.85 -6.60 -33.31
C ARG A 4 4.06 -7.40 -32.89
N GLN A 5 3.84 -8.71 -32.72
CA GLN A 5 4.89 -9.68 -32.44
C GLN A 5 4.63 -10.98 -33.20
N ILE A 6 5.69 -11.55 -33.74
CA ILE A 6 5.62 -12.83 -34.46
C ILE A 6 6.26 -13.92 -33.58
N ILE A 7 5.53 -15.00 -33.34
CA ILE A 7 6.05 -16.21 -32.68
C ILE A 7 5.77 -17.39 -33.61
N GLY A 8 6.82 -18.03 -34.10
CA GLY A 8 6.69 -19.07 -35.10
C GLY A 8 6.03 -18.56 -36.39
N ALA A 9 4.90 -19.15 -36.76
CA ALA A 9 4.10 -18.72 -37.91
C ALA A 9 2.93 -17.79 -37.57
N THR A 10 2.73 -17.47 -36.29
CA THR A 10 1.60 -16.68 -35.80
C THR A 10 1.99 -15.23 -35.54
N THR A 11 1.20 -14.31 -36.10
CA THR A 11 1.33 -12.88 -35.82
C THR A 11 0.29 -12.48 -34.78
N TYR A 12 0.75 -11.97 -33.64
CA TYR A 12 -0.07 -11.36 -32.61
C TYR A 12 -0.09 -9.84 -32.80
N ALA A 13 -1.27 -9.22 -32.70
CA ALA A 13 -1.45 -7.79 -32.83
C ALA A 13 -2.27 -7.28 -31.64
N PHE A 14 -1.87 -6.14 -31.09
CA PHE A 14 -2.50 -5.50 -29.92
C PHE A 14 -2.86 -4.06 -30.30
N ASP A 15 -4.13 -3.70 -30.12
CA ASP A 15 -4.63 -2.37 -30.49
C ASP A 15 -4.44 -1.39 -29.32
N GLY A 16 -3.35 -0.67 -29.38
CA GLY A 16 -2.99 0.32 -28.37
C GLY A 16 -2.25 -0.23 -27.16
N LEU A 17 -1.71 0.74 -26.40
CA LEU A 17 -0.91 0.46 -25.20
C LEU A 17 -1.75 -0.24 -24.12
N ARG A 18 -3.02 0.14 -23.98
CA ARG A 18 -3.95 -0.46 -23.01
C ARG A 18 -4.11 -1.97 -23.20
N GLU A 19 -4.43 -2.41 -24.42
CA GLU A 19 -4.56 -3.83 -24.71
C GLU A 19 -3.22 -4.56 -24.56
N LEU A 20 -2.13 -3.96 -25.03
CA LEU A 20 -0.79 -4.52 -24.89
C LEU A 20 -0.44 -4.77 -23.43
N LEU A 21 -0.71 -3.82 -22.54
CA LEU A 21 -0.48 -3.98 -21.10
C LEU A 21 -1.36 -5.09 -20.50
N ALA A 22 -2.64 -5.14 -20.85
CA ALA A 22 -3.56 -6.15 -20.35
C ALA A 22 -3.12 -7.56 -20.76
N LYS A 23 -2.79 -7.76 -22.05
CA LYS A 23 -2.34 -9.06 -22.57
C LYS A 23 -0.93 -9.47 -22.07
N ALA A 24 -0.08 -8.51 -21.64
CA ALA A 24 1.23 -8.78 -21.04
C ALA A 24 1.17 -9.14 -19.54
N THR A 25 0.04 -8.89 -18.87
CA THR A 25 -0.14 -9.09 -17.41
C THR A 25 -0.05 -10.60 -17.09
N PRO A 26 0.64 -10.99 -15.99
CA PRO A 26 0.52 -12.35 -15.45
C PRO A 26 -0.95 -12.70 -15.20
N PRO A 27 -1.35 -13.98 -15.30
CA PRO A 27 -2.74 -14.37 -15.11
C PRO A 27 -3.34 -13.82 -13.82
N ARG A 28 -4.52 -13.20 -13.94
CA ARG A 28 -5.35 -12.67 -12.84
C ARG A 28 -6.79 -13.10 -13.05
N SER A 29 -7.46 -13.49 -11.99
CA SER A 29 -8.86 -13.93 -12.06
C SER A 29 -9.75 -12.77 -12.49
N GLY A 30 -9.54 -11.58 -11.99
CA GLY A 30 -10.33 -10.40 -12.38
C GLY A 30 -10.16 -10.01 -13.84
N ASP A 31 -8.94 -10.05 -14.38
CA ASP A 31 -8.71 -9.77 -15.81
C ASP A 31 -9.36 -10.80 -16.70
N ARG A 32 -9.39 -12.08 -16.28
CA ARG A 32 -10.13 -13.14 -16.97
C ARG A 32 -11.64 -12.88 -16.93
N LEU A 33 -12.17 -12.52 -15.77
CA LEU A 33 -13.58 -12.18 -15.59
C LEU A 33 -13.99 -10.99 -16.47
N ALA A 34 -13.13 -9.97 -16.56
CA ALA A 34 -13.33 -8.80 -17.41
C ALA A 34 -13.12 -9.08 -18.91
N GLY A 35 -12.62 -10.24 -19.29
CA GLY A 35 -12.38 -10.63 -20.70
C GLY A 35 -11.19 -9.93 -21.35
N ILE A 36 -10.28 -9.34 -20.55
CA ILE A 36 -9.12 -8.57 -21.05
C ILE A 36 -7.79 -9.33 -20.91
N ALA A 37 -7.75 -10.41 -20.13
CA ALA A 37 -6.58 -11.27 -20.01
C ALA A 37 -6.12 -11.86 -21.35
N ALA A 38 -4.86 -12.29 -21.43
CA ALA A 38 -4.37 -13.04 -22.60
C ALA A 38 -5.14 -14.34 -22.77
N ASP A 39 -5.46 -14.69 -24.01
CA ASP A 39 -6.21 -15.89 -24.37
C ASP A 39 -5.35 -17.17 -24.29
N SER A 40 -4.03 -17.00 -24.32
CA SER A 40 -3.06 -18.10 -24.21
C SER A 40 -1.72 -17.61 -23.63
N ALA A 41 -0.89 -18.56 -23.18
CA ALA A 41 0.47 -18.28 -22.74
C ALA A 41 1.34 -17.70 -23.88
N GLU A 42 1.12 -18.16 -25.12
CA GLU A 42 1.84 -17.66 -26.29
C GLU A 42 1.48 -16.19 -26.57
N GLN A 43 0.18 -15.82 -26.49
CA GLN A 43 -0.24 -14.43 -26.64
C GLN A 43 0.36 -13.53 -25.54
N MET A 44 0.38 -13.99 -24.29
CA MET A 44 1.02 -13.26 -23.18
C MET A 44 2.52 -13.06 -23.44
N ILE A 45 3.22 -14.08 -23.91
CA ILE A 45 4.64 -13.99 -24.27
C ILE A 45 4.83 -12.99 -25.41
N ALA A 46 4.01 -13.07 -26.45
CA ALA A 46 4.04 -12.13 -27.57
C ALA A 46 3.82 -10.68 -27.10
N ALA A 47 2.85 -10.47 -26.20
CA ALA A 47 2.58 -9.15 -25.62
C ALA A 47 3.77 -8.63 -24.82
N ARG A 48 4.41 -9.47 -24.02
CA ARG A 48 5.62 -9.07 -23.24
C ARG A 48 6.81 -8.76 -24.15
N MET A 49 7.01 -9.52 -25.23
CA MET A 49 8.05 -9.21 -26.20
C MET A 49 7.80 -7.88 -26.89
N ALA A 50 6.56 -7.64 -27.36
CA ALA A 50 6.19 -6.35 -27.96
C ALA A 50 6.33 -5.20 -26.95
N LEU A 51 5.91 -5.40 -25.70
CA LEU A 51 6.02 -4.40 -24.62
C LEU A 51 7.47 -4.05 -24.31
N ALA A 52 8.38 -5.01 -24.34
CA ALA A 52 9.81 -4.77 -24.08
C ALA A 52 10.42 -3.78 -25.06
N ASP A 53 9.93 -3.71 -26.29
CA ASP A 53 10.41 -2.80 -27.33
C ASP A 53 9.72 -1.42 -27.33
N VAL A 54 8.69 -1.21 -26.50
CA VAL A 54 7.99 0.06 -26.39
C VAL A 54 8.89 1.11 -25.73
N PRO A 55 9.15 2.27 -26.39
CA PRO A 55 9.87 3.38 -25.76
C PRO A 55 9.09 3.94 -24.54
N LEU A 56 9.77 4.24 -23.41
CA LEU A 56 9.11 4.82 -22.24
C LEU A 56 8.33 6.11 -22.56
N LYS A 57 8.86 6.95 -23.42
CA LYS A 57 8.17 8.18 -23.87
C LYS A 57 6.83 7.91 -24.56
N GLN A 58 6.57 6.68 -25.03
CA GLN A 58 5.28 6.33 -25.64
C GLN A 58 4.14 6.40 -24.62
N PHE A 59 4.39 6.11 -23.36
CA PHE A 59 3.41 6.23 -22.28
C PHE A 59 2.93 7.66 -22.03
N LEU A 60 3.71 8.66 -22.43
CA LEU A 60 3.32 10.08 -22.37
C LEU A 60 2.50 10.52 -23.59
N ASN A 61 2.57 9.78 -24.70
CA ASN A 61 1.90 10.09 -25.95
C ASN A 61 0.63 9.26 -26.19
N GLU A 62 0.48 8.15 -25.49
CA GLU A 62 -0.62 7.18 -25.63
C GLU A 62 -1.14 6.77 -24.26
N ALA A 63 -2.11 7.52 -23.76
CA ALA A 63 -2.73 7.25 -22.48
C ALA A 63 -3.62 5.98 -22.54
N VAL A 64 -3.64 5.20 -21.46
CA VAL A 64 -4.50 3.98 -21.36
C VAL A 64 -5.98 4.32 -21.20
N ILE A 65 -6.30 5.46 -20.60
CA ILE A 65 -7.62 6.10 -20.57
C ILE A 65 -7.43 7.51 -21.09
N SER A 66 -8.38 8.03 -21.87
CA SER A 66 -8.18 9.34 -22.51
C SER A 66 -8.11 10.48 -21.47
N TYR A 67 -7.35 11.52 -21.78
CA TYR A 67 -7.17 12.70 -20.92
C TYR A 67 -8.49 13.39 -20.61
N GLU A 68 -9.40 13.44 -21.58
CA GLU A 68 -10.70 14.09 -21.45
C GLU A 68 -11.67 13.33 -20.54
N GLU A 69 -11.50 12.00 -20.43
CA GLU A 69 -12.46 11.12 -19.76
C GLU A 69 -12.09 10.82 -18.31
N ASP A 70 -10.84 11.08 -17.87
CA ASP A 70 -10.35 10.57 -16.59
C ASP A 70 -9.46 11.57 -15.86
N GLU A 71 -9.89 11.99 -14.66
CA GLU A 71 -9.15 12.91 -13.79
C GLU A 71 -7.78 12.36 -13.40
N ILE A 72 -7.67 11.03 -13.25
CA ILE A 72 -6.40 10.41 -12.87
C ILE A 72 -5.40 10.45 -14.03
N THR A 73 -5.86 10.29 -15.26
CA THR A 73 -5.01 10.52 -16.43
C THR A 73 -4.54 11.97 -16.52
N ARG A 74 -5.41 12.94 -16.26
CA ARG A 74 -5.03 14.37 -16.16
C ARG A 74 -3.97 14.57 -15.09
N LEU A 75 -4.18 14.04 -13.89
CA LEU A 75 -3.22 14.11 -12.80
C LEU A 75 -1.85 13.54 -13.20
N ILE A 76 -1.80 12.37 -13.82
CA ILE A 76 -0.56 11.70 -14.23
C ILE A 76 0.22 12.55 -15.26
N ILE A 77 -0.48 13.07 -16.27
CA ILE A 77 0.15 13.85 -17.34
C ILE A 77 0.58 15.23 -16.85
N ASP A 78 -0.28 15.94 -16.13
CA ASP A 78 -0.04 17.31 -15.69
C ASP A 78 1.02 17.42 -14.58
N SER A 79 1.16 16.38 -13.74
CA SER A 79 2.16 16.31 -12.68
C SER A 79 3.47 15.62 -13.07
N HIS A 80 3.64 15.24 -14.35
CA HIS A 80 4.81 14.51 -14.81
C HIS A 80 6.09 15.34 -14.65
N ASP A 81 7.09 14.78 -13.97
CA ASP A 81 8.42 15.41 -13.81
C ASP A 81 9.34 15.11 -14.99
N ALA A 82 9.32 15.98 -16.00
CA ALA A 82 10.17 15.85 -17.18
C ALA A 82 11.68 15.86 -16.88
N PRO A 83 12.22 16.69 -15.94
CA PRO A 83 13.59 16.59 -15.50
C PRO A 83 13.96 15.22 -14.90
N GLY A 84 13.14 14.68 -14.02
CA GLY A 84 13.32 13.33 -13.45
C GLY A 84 13.25 12.24 -14.52
N PHE A 85 12.39 12.40 -15.53
CA PHE A 85 12.27 11.46 -16.64
C PHE A 85 13.47 11.49 -17.60
N ALA A 86 14.17 12.60 -17.73
CA ALA A 86 15.22 12.80 -18.74
C ALA A 86 16.27 11.70 -18.77
N ALA A 87 16.69 11.21 -17.57
CA ALA A 87 17.72 10.19 -17.44
C ALA A 87 17.33 8.82 -18.04
N ILE A 88 16.05 8.51 -18.13
CA ILE A 88 15.52 7.22 -18.61
C ILE A 88 14.71 7.37 -19.91
N SER A 89 14.53 8.55 -20.44
CA SER A 89 13.64 8.88 -21.56
C SER A 89 13.99 8.19 -22.87
N SER A 90 15.25 7.78 -23.06
CA SER A 90 15.73 7.08 -24.26
C SER A 90 15.54 5.56 -24.19
N LEU A 91 15.13 5.02 -23.02
CA LEU A 91 15.00 3.59 -22.81
C LEU A 91 13.67 3.07 -23.37
N THR A 92 13.67 1.79 -23.75
CA THR A 92 12.44 1.00 -23.90
C THR A 92 12.06 0.40 -22.55
N VAL A 93 10.87 -0.19 -22.43
CA VAL A 93 10.46 -0.91 -21.21
C VAL A 93 11.46 -2.02 -20.85
N GLY A 94 11.96 -2.76 -21.86
CA GLY A 94 13.00 -3.78 -21.67
C GLY A 94 14.32 -3.18 -21.21
N GLY A 95 14.76 -2.09 -21.86
CA GLY A 95 15.96 -1.36 -21.45
C GLY A 95 15.85 -0.76 -20.04
N PHE A 96 14.64 -0.31 -19.66
CA PHE A 96 14.36 0.18 -18.30
C PHE A 96 14.43 -0.94 -17.27
N ARG A 97 13.86 -2.13 -17.55
CA ARG A 97 14.05 -3.31 -16.70
C ARG A 97 15.53 -3.61 -16.49
N ASP A 98 16.32 -3.64 -17.56
CA ASP A 98 17.74 -3.97 -17.49
C ASP A 98 18.52 -2.92 -16.67
N TRP A 99 18.18 -1.65 -16.84
CA TRP A 99 18.75 -0.58 -16.01
C TRP A 99 18.38 -0.72 -14.54
N LEU A 100 17.09 -1.00 -14.21
CA LEU A 100 16.64 -1.21 -12.82
C LEU A 100 17.37 -2.36 -12.13
N LEU A 101 17.73 -3.42 -12.86
CA LEU A 101 18.44 -4.58 -12.34
C LEU A 101 19.97 -4.35 -12.25
N SER A 102 20.49 -3.35 -12.94
CA SER A 102 21.93 -3.05 -12.94
C SER A 102 22.40 -2.35 -11.66
N ASP A 103 23.71 -2.27 -11.48
CA ASP A 103 24.36 -1.53 -10.37
C ASP A 103 24.20 0.00 -10.51
N ALA A 104 23.88 0.50 -11.70
CA ALA A 104 23.60 1.92 -11.94
C ALA A 104 22.28 2.40 -11.25
N ALA A 105 21.34 1.49 -11.04
CA ALA A 105 20.12 1.77 -10.30
C ALA A 105 20.38 1.67 -8.78
N THR A 106 20.94 2.73 -8.22
CA THR A 106 21.14 2.92 -6.78
C THR A 106 19.91 3.56 -6.14
N SER A 107 19.82 3.53 -4.80
CA SER A 107 18.74 4.23 -4.08
C SER A 107 18.65 5.71 -4.47
N GLU A 108 19.80 6.37 -4.66
CA GLU A 108 19.84 7.78 -5.04
C GLU A 108 19.36 8.02 -6.48
N SER A 109 19.82 7.21 -7.46
CA SER A 109 19.38 7.35 -8.84
C SER A 109 17.90 7.01 -9.01
N LEU A 110 17.37 6.01 -8.28
CA LEU A 110 15.96 5.66 -8.25
C LEU A 110 15.11 6.80 -7.67
N ALA A 111 15.53 7.41 -6.56
CA ALA A 111 14.83 8.55 -5.97
C ALA A 111 14.76 9.75 -6.94
N LYS A 112 15.83 10.01 -7.72
CA LYS A 112 15.86 11.10 -8.72
C LYS A 112 14.87 10.89 -9.88
N VAL A 113 14.67 9.64 -10.31
CA VAL A 113 13.79 9.34 -11.45
C VAL A 113 12.35 9.03 -11.03
N SER A 114 12.08 8.78 -9.75
CA SER A 114 10.78 8.27 -9.27
C SER A 114 9.59 9.12 -9.70
N ARG A 115 9.71 10.45 -9.66
CA ARG A 115 8.63 11.37 -10.08
C ARG A 115 8.51 11.51 -11.59
N GLY A 116 9.54 11.13 -12.35
CA GLY A 116 9.52 11.05 -13.82
C GLY A 116 8.95 9.73 -14.34
N ILE A 117 8.75 8.73 -13.49
CA ILE A 117 8.12 7.47 -13.86
C ILE A 117 6.60 7.63 -13.71
N THR A 118 5.85 7.35 -14.80
CA THR A 118 4.39 7.27 -14.69
C THR A 118 3.97 5.91 -14.10
N PRO A 119 2.79 5.82 -13.48
CA PRO A 119 2.25 4.55 -13.00
C PRO A 119 2.24 3.45 -14.05
N GLU A 120 1.86 3.79 -15.27
CA GLU A 120 1.78 2.85 -16.39
C GLU A 120 3.18 2.36 -16.83
N MET A 121 4.22 3.20 -16.71
CA MET A 121 5.62 2.76 -16.93
C MET A 121 6.05 1.76 -15.85
N ALA A 122 5.71 2.01 -14.58
CA ALA A 122 5.98 1.09 -13.48
C ALA A 122 5.23 -0.23 -13.66
N ALA A 123 3.95 -0.17 -14.01
CA ALA A 123 3.14 -1.34 -14.34
C ALA A 123 3.73 -2.11 -15.54
N GLY A 124 4.08 -1.42 -16.62
CA GLY A 124 4.65 -2.03 -17.82
C GLY A 124 5.94 -2.80 -17.55
N VAL A 125 6.88 -2.20 -16.82
CA VAL A 125 8.15 -2.87 -16.52
C VAL A 125 7.97 -4.05 -15.55
N SER A 126 7.04 -3.98 -14.59
CA SER A 126 6.78 -5.09 -13.65
C SER A 126 6.32 -6.37 -14.37
N LYS A 127 5.57 -6.23 -15.49
CA LYS A 127 5.09 -7.36 -16.30
C LYS A 127 6.23 -8.14 -16.97
N LEU A 128 7.39 -7.52 -17.14
CA LEU A 128 8.60 -8.14 -17.69
C LEU A 128 9.52 -8.75 -16.62
N MET A 129 9.18 -8.60 -15.34
CA MET A 129 9.99 -9.02 -14.19
C MET A 129 9.46 -10.31 -13.55
N ARG A 130 10.36 -11.14 -13.05
CA ARG A 130 10.06 -12.26 -12.15
C ARG A 130 9.92 -11.74 -10.72
N ASN A 131 9.39 -12.55 -9.81
CA ASN A 131 9.26 -12.19 -8.39
C ASN A 131 10.59 -11.75 -7.78
N GLN A 132 11.68 -12.47 -8.04
CA GLN A 132 12.99 -12.10 -7.53
C GLN A 132 13.52 -10.78 -8.08
N ASP A 133 13.17 -10.41 -9.31
CA ASP A 133 13.56 -9.15 -9.92
C ASP A 133 12.80 -7.97 -9.24
N LEU A 134 11.49 -8.15 -8.98
CA LEU A 134 10.67 -7.19 -8.22
C LEU A 134 11.25 -6.95 -6.81
N ILE A 135 11.61 -8.03 -6.10
CA ILE A 135 12.20 -7.98 -4.76
C ILE A 135 13.52 -7.21 -4.79
N LEU A 136 14.42 -7.55 -5.72
CA LEU A 136 15.74 -6.93 -5.82
C LEU A 136 15.65 -5.42 -6.06
N VAL A 137 14.76 -4.98 -6.95
CA VAL A 137 14.60 -3.56 -7.26
C VAL A 137 13.87 -2.83 -6.13
N ALA A 138 12.78 -3.37 -5.59
CA ALA A 138 12.04 -2.75 -4.49
C ALA A 138 12.95 -2.51 -3.26
N LYS A 139 13.85 -3.46 -2.96
CA LYS A 139 14.84 -3.32 -1.88
C LYS A 139 15.80 -2.13 -2.07
N LYS A 140 16.07 -1.71 -3.31
CA LYS A 140 16.88 -0.52 -3.60
C LYS A 140 16.13 0.79 -3.38
N CYS A 141 14.79 0.78 -3.45
CA CYS A 141 13.96 1.98 -3.32
C CYS A 141 13.80 2.35 -1.83
N ALA A 142 14.52 3.37 -1.38
CA ALA A 142 14.38 3.91 -0.04
C ALA A 142 13.32 5.03 -0.06
N VAL A 143 12.22 4.84 0.69
CA VAL A 143 11.18 5.85 0.85
C VAL A 143 10.91 6.06 2.34
N THR A 144 11.00 7.30 2.79
CA THR A 144 10.80 7.68 4.19
C THR A 144 9.67 8.68 4.27
N SER A 145 8.79 8.51 5.25
CA SER A 145 7.73 9.44 5.61
C SER A 145 7.69 9.66 7.12
N ALA A 146 7.12 10.77 7.58
CA ALA A 146 7.12 11.11 8.99
C ALA A 146 5.87 11.89 9.40
N PHE A 147 5.33 11.59 10.58
CA PHE A 147 4.28 12.36 11.24
C PHE A 147 4.58 12.51 12.74
N ARG A 148 4.27 11.53 13.59
CA ARG A 148 4.70 11.49 15.00
C ARG A 148 5.93 10.64 15.23
N ASN A 149 6.30 9.88 14.22
CA ASN A 149 7.54 9.12 14.14
C ASN A 149 7.97 9.02 12.68
N THR A 150 9.13 8.38 12.44
CA THR A 150 9.74 8.22 11.13
C THR A 150 9.67 6.77 10.70
N ILE A 151 9.05 6.49 9.55
CA ILE A 151 8.93 5.14 8.99
C ILE A 151 9.63 5.02 7.64
N GLY A 152 9.89 3.79 7.19
CA GLY A 152 10.52 3.49 5.90
C GLY A 152 12.04 3.64 5.87
N LEU A 153 12.69 3.84 7.01
CA LEU A 153 14.15 3.87 7.10
C LEU A 153 14.74 2.48 6.81
N LYS A 154 15.90 2.46 6.18
CA LYS A 154 16.61 1.21 5.84
C LYS A 154 16.85 0.35 7.07
N GLY A 155 16.58 -0.97 6.95
CA GLY A 155 16.73 -1.94 8.04
C GLY A 155 15.60 -1.85 9.09
N ARG A 156 14.49 -1.21 8.74
CA ARG A 156 13.30 -1.08 9.60
C ARG A 156 12.05 -1.54 8.86
N MET A 157 11.13 -2.10 9.60
CA MET A 157 9.79 -2.46 9.14
C MET A 157 8.81 -2.13 10.24
N SER A 158 7.85 -1.27 9.94
CA SER A 158 6.82 -0.85 10.89
C SER A 158 5.60 -1.77 10.84
N VAL A 159 4.72 -1.66 11.81
CA VAL A 159 3.46 -2.42 11.88
C VAL A 159 2.30 -1.45 12.14
N ARG A 160 1.28 -1.50 11.29
CA ARG A 160 -0.02 -0.96 11.62
C ARG A 160 -0.72 -1.93 12.57
N LEU A 161 -0.91 -1.53 13.81
CA LEU A 161 -1.68 -2.27 14.79
C LEU A 161 -3.17 -2.09 14.49
N GLN A 162 -3.87 -3.20 14.24
CA GLN A 162 -5.29 -3.21 13.88
C GLN A 162 -6.12 -3.90 14.96
N PRO A 163 -6.63 -3.15 15.95
CA PRO A 163 -7.34 -3.68 17.11
C PRO A 163 -8.85 -3.73 16.85
N ASN A 164 -9.29 -4.22 15.70
CA ASN A 164 -10.69 -4.21 15.32
C ASN A 164 -11.56 -5.02 16.29
N HIS A 165 -12.79 -4.56 16.49
CA HIS A 165 -13.79 -5.23 17.30
C HIS A 165 -15.18 -5.20 16.62
N PRO A 166 -15.93 -6.31 16.55
CA PRO A 166 -17.15 -6.40 15.76
C PRO A 166 -18.30 -5.52 16.26
N PHE A 167 -18.17 -4.94 17.45
CA PHE A 167 -19.16 -4.05 18.06
C PHE A 167 -18.54 -2.72 18.54
N ASP A 168 -17.35 -2.37 18.08
CA ASP A 168 -16.60 -1.18 18.51
C ASP A 168 -16.48 -1.05 20.05
N ASP A 169 -16.42 -2.20 20.77
CA ASP A 169 -16.25 -2.19 22.23
C ASP A 169 -14.88 -1.64 22.63
N THR A 170 -14.87 -0.51 23.29
CA THR A 170 -13.66 0.23 23.65
C THR A 170 -12.73 -0.56 24.60
N LYS A 171 -13.26 -1.48 25.42
CA LYS A 171 -12.46 -2.32 26.29
C LYS A 171 -11.74 -3.42 25.50
N GLY A 172 -12.45 -4.08 24.58
CA GLY A 172 -11.87 -5.07 23.67
C GLY A 172 -10.79 -4.45 22.79
N ILE A 173 -11.08 -3.29 22.19
CA ILE A 173 -10.12 -2.51 21.39
C ILE A 173 -8.89 -2.16 22.23
N THR A 174 -9.07 -1.65 23.46
CA THR A 174 -7.96 -1.29 24.37
C THR A 174 -7.10 -2.51 24.71
N ALA A 175 -7.72 -3.66 24.99
CA ALA A 175 -6.99 -4.90 25.26
C ALA A 175 -6.14 -5.34 24.06
N SER A 176 -6.69 -5.29 22.84
CA SER A 176 -5.96 -5.61 21.61
C SER A 176 -4.82 -4.61 21.33
N ILE A 177 -5.01 -3.32 21.63
CA ILE A 177 -3.94 -2.32 21.53
C ILE A 177 -2.79 -2.66 22.49
N LEU A 178 -3.11 -2.98 23.74
CA LEU A 178 -2.09 -3.33 24.74
C LEU A 178 -1.32 -4.59 24.33
N ASP A 179 -2.01 -5.60 23.85
CA ASP A 179 -1.37 -6.84 23.38
C ASP A 179 -0.39 -6.56 22.23
N GLY A 180 -0.84 -5.83 21.21
CA GLY A 180 0.02 -5.45 20.09
C GLY A 180 1.23 -4.60 20.49
N ILE A 181 1.07 -3.64 21.40
CA ILE A 181 2.16 -2.81 21.92
C ILE A 181 3.19 -3.65 22.68
N LEU A 182 2.74 -4.61 23.52
CA LEU A 182 3.63 -5.52 24.26
C LEU A 182 4.45 -6.40 23.31
N LEU A 183 3.93 -6.69 22.12
CA LEU A 183 4.60 -7.39 21.04
C LEU A 183 5.34 -6.45 20.06
N GLY A 184 5.47 -5.16 20.40
CA GLY A 184 6.22 -4.15 19.65
C GLY A 184 5.59 -3.76 18.32
N SER A 185 4.27 -3.86 18.21
CA SER A 185 3.47 -3.40 17.06
C SER A 185 2.84 -2.04 17.32
N GLY A 186 2.48 -1.29 16.26
CA GLY A 186 1.82 0.00 16.36
C GLY A 186 2.71 1.20 16.00
N ASP A 187 3.91 0.96 15.54
CA ASP A 187 4.84 2.02 15.14
C ASP A 187 4.52 2.63 13.77
N ALA A 188 3.79 1.96 12.88
CA ALA A 188 3.24 2.62 11.70
C ALA A 188 2.02 3.49 12.06
N CYS A 189 1.05 2.91 12.70
CA CYS A 189 -0.09 3.58 13.34
C CYS A 189 -0.89 2.57 14.17
N ILE A 190 -1.82 3.08 15.00
CA ILE A 190 -2.90 2.30 15.59
C ILE A 190 -4.16 2.64 14.77
N GLY A 191 -4.63 1.68 13.96
CA GLY A 191 -5.69 1.90 12.98
C GLY A 191 -6.90 1.02 13.22
N ILE A 192 -8.08 1.61 13.47
CA ILE A 192 -9.34 0.91 13.70
C ILE A 192 -10.18 0.97 12.43
N ASN A 193 -10.62 -0.19 11.92
CA ASN A 193 -11.75 -0.26 11.00
C ASN A 193 -13.01 -0.32 11.85
N PRO A 194 -13.84 0.74 11.90
CA PRO A 194 -15.02 0.76 12.74
C PRO A 194 -16.12 -0.15 12.19
N ALA A 195 -16.89 -0.76 13.08
CA ALA A 195 -18.06 -1.57 12.69
C ALA A 195 -19.24 -0.70 12.22
N SER A 196 -19.20 0.60 12.49
CA SER A 196 -20.24 1.57 12.15
C SER A 196 -19.64 2.84 11.55
N ASP A 197 -20.34 3.43 10.56
CA ASP A 197 -20.03 4.76 10.01
C ASP A 197 -20.70 5.91 10.79
N ASP A 198 -21.28 5.63 11.96
CA ASP A 198 -21.89 6.68 12.79
C ASP A 198 -20.81 7.67 13.29
N PRO A 199 -20.92 8.97 12.96
CA PRO A 199 -19.95 9.96 13.38
C PRO A 199 -19.76 10.04 14.91
N ALA A 200 -20.77 9.71 15.71
CA ALA A 200 -20.65 9.70 17.16
C ALA A 200 -19.70 8.58 17.63
N VAL A 201 -19.87 7.37 17.08
CA VAL A 201 -19.00 6.21 17.34
C VAL A 201 -17.57 6.49 16.86
N ILE A 202 -17.43 6.98 15.64
CA ILE A 202 -16.12 7.36 15.08
C ILE A 202 -15.41 8.40 15.98
N GLY A 203 -16.14 9.42 16.43
CA GLY A 203 -15.63 10.43 17.35
C GLY A 203 -15.22 9.87 18.72
N GLU A 204 -15.90 8.85 19.22
CA GLU A 204 -15.53 8.14 20.46
C GLU A 204 -14.22 7.34 20.25
N LEU A 205 -14.10 6.60 19.15
CA LEU A 205 -12.89 5.85 18.83
C LEU A 205 -11.67 6.76 18.62
N LEU A 206 -11.82 7.91 17.96
CA LEU A 206 -10.75 8.90 17.84
C LEU A 206 -10.28 9.42 19.21
N ARG A 207 -11.21 9.73 20.12
CA ARG A 207 -10.85 10.14 21.50
C ARG A 207 -10.22 9.01 22.30
N LEU A 208 -10.65 7.78 22.12
CA LEU A 208 -10.03 6.59 22.72
C LEU A 208 -8.55 6.48 22.30
N LEU A 209 -8.28 6.51 20.99
CA LEU A 209 -6.91 6.44 20.47
C LEU A 209 -6.04 7.60 20.99
N ASP A 210 -6.54 8.82 20.91
CA ASP A 210 -5.83 10.01 21.42
C ASP A 210 -5.52 9.88 22.91
N GLY A 211 -6.49 9.40 23.69
CA GLY A 211 -6.35 9.16 25.13
C GLY A 211 -5.27 8.11 25.45
N ILE A 212 -5.25 6.97 24.76
CA ILE A 212 -4.24 5.91 24.94
C ILE A 212 -2.85 6.44 24.55
N ILE A 213 -2.71 7.02 23.36
CA ILE A 213 -1.45 7.53 22.83
C ILE A 213 -0.86 8.61 23.75
N SER A 214 -1.70 9.54 24.18
CA SER A 214 -1.26 10.66 25.05
C SER A 214 -0.89 10.22 26.45
N ARG A 215 -1.68 9.35 27.11
CA ARG A 215 -1.43 8.87 28.48
C ARG A 215 -0.17 8.01 28.57
N LEU A 216 0.09 7.20 27.56
CA LEU A 216 1.27 6.32 27.50
C LEU A 216 2.47 7.00 26.82
N HIS A 217 2.29 8.21 26.29
CA HIS A 217 3.31 8.96 25.53
C HIS A 217 3.91 8.16 24.38
N ILE A 218 3.06 7.41 23.65
CA ILE A 218 3.50 6.57 22.53
C ILE A 218 3.82 7.46 21.33
N PRO A 219 5.03 7.38 20.74
CA PRO A 219 5.35 8.11 19.52
C PRO A 219 4.77 7.39 18.29
N THR A 220 3.45 7.45 18.18
CA THR A 220 2.66 6.88 17.08
C THR A 220 1.46 7.77 16.80
N GLN A 221 0.73 7.47 15.77
CA GLN A 221 -0.47 8.16 15.31
C GLN A 221 -1.68 7.25 15.34
N GLY A 222 -2.85 7.82 15.68
CA GLY A 222 -4.14 7.14 15.63
C GLY A 222 -4.82 7.34 14.28
N CYS A 223 -5.58 6.33 13.84
CA CYS A 223 -6.44 6.41 12.67
C CYS A 223 -7.74 5.65 12.91
N VAL A 224 -8.88 6.23 12.60
CA VAL A 224 -10.13 5.51 12.43
C VAL A 224 -10.45 5.53 10.94
N LEU A 225 -10.57 4.35 10.33
CA LEU A 225 -10.70 4.19 8.89
C LEU A 225 -12.16 4.40 8.47
N THR A 226 -12.54 5.66 8.37
CA THR A 226 -13.85 6.10 7.93
C THR A 226 -13.74 6.97 6.69
N HIS A 227 -14.85 7.17 5.99
CA HIS A 227 -14.87 8.00 4.79
C HIS A 227 -14.40 9.43 5.09
N VAL A 228 -13.66 10.01 4.16
CA VAL A 228 -13.04 11.34 4.31
C VAL A 228 -14.03 12.45 4.65
N THR A 229 -15.29 12.37 4.20
CA THR A 229 -16.34 13.35 4.55
C THR A 229 -16.74 13.29 6.02
N THR A 230 -16.79 12.09 6.61
CA THR A 230 -17.00 11.91 8.06
C THR A 230 -15.84 12.49 8.84
N THR A 231 -14.60 12.22 8.40
CA THR A 231 -13.38 12.80 9.00
C THR A 231 -13.41 14.32 8.97
N LEU A 232 -13.76 14.95 7.85
CA LEU A 232 -13.91 16.41 7.72
C LEU A 232 -14.95 16.97 8.70
N GLY A 233 -16.12 16.35 8.80
CA GLY A 233 -17.18 16.75 9.74
C GLY A 233 -16.69 16.69 11.20
N LEU A 234 -15.94 15.66 11.56
CA LEU A 234 -15.40 15.46 12.90
C LEU A 234 -14.25 16.45 13.21
N ILE A 235 -13.39 16.75 12.23
CA ILE A 235 -12.37 17.82 12.37
C ILE A 235 -13.05 19.17 12.68
N GLY A 236 -14.12 19.49 11.95
CA GLY A 236 -14.92 20.70 12.19
C GLY A 236 -15.55 20.76 13.58
N GLN A 237 -15.75 19.63 14.26
CA GLN A 237 -16.23 19.50 15.62
C GLN A 237 -15.11 19.44 16.68
N GLY A 238 -13.86 19.54 16.25
CA GLY A 238 -12.69 19.51 17.14
C GLY A 238 -12.22 18.12 17.56
N ALA A 239 -12.55 17.07 16.79
CA ALA A 239 -12.06 15.72 17.05
C ALA A 239 -10.53 15.62 16.86
N PRO A 240 -9.82 14.79 17.67
CA PRO A 240 -8.37 14.65 17.63
C PRO A 240 -7.92 13.70 16.50
N VAL A 241 -8.02 14.14 15.26
CA VAL A 241 -7.63 13.35 14.07
C VAL A 241 -6.12 13.47 13.86
N ASP A 242 -5.40 12.35 13.88
CA ASP A 242 -3.98 12.30 13.50
C ASP A 242 -3.86 12.02 12.00
N LEU A 243 -4.36 10.90 11.52
CA LEU A 243 -4.31 10.53 10.11
C LEU A 243 -5.68 10.69 9.45
N VAL A 244 -5.65 11.19 8.22
CA VAL A 244 -6.80 11.26 7.34
C VAL A 244 -6.75 10.06 6.40
N PHE A 245 -7.72 9.17 6.55
CA PHE A 245 -7.83 7.94 5.77
C PHE A 245 -8.74 8.11 4.56
N GLN A 246 -8.43 7.44 3.47
CA GLN A 246 -9.36 7.20 2.37
C GLN A 246 -8.90 6.02 1.48
N SER A 247 -9.84 5.17 1.08
CA SER A 247 -9.65 4.21 -0.01
C SER A 247 -9.66 4.92 -1.34
N ILE A 248 -8.72 4.59 -2.22
CA ILE A 248 -8.54 5.21 -3.53
C ILE A 248 -8.43 4.16 -4.63
N ALA A 249 -8.66 4.57 -5.86
CA ALA A 249 -8.55 3.72 -7.05
C ALA A 249 -7.85 4.46 -8.22
N GLY A 250 -7.45 3.70 -9.24
CA GLY A 250 -6.70 4.19 -10.38
C GLY A 250 -7.52 4.82 -11.50
N THR A 251 -8.82 5.07 -11.30
CA THR A 251 -9.70 5.72 -12.27
C THR A 251 -10.62 6.74 -11.59
N GLU A 252 -10.98 7.80 -12.30
CA GLU A 252 -11.96 8.78 -11.82
C GLU A 252 -13.31 8.12 -11.52
N ALA A 253 -13.76 7.22 -12.39
CA ALA A 253 -15.05 6.53 -12.23
C ALA A 253 -15.10 5.69 -10.95
N ALA A 254 -14.02 4.98 -10.62
CA ALA A 254 -13.95 4.20 -9.37
C ALA A 254 -13.88 5.10 -8.14
N ASN A 255 -13.07 6.16 -8.14
CA ASN A 255 -13.00 7.11 -7.04
C ASN A 255 -14.36 7.77 -6.78
N ARG A 256 -15.06 8.18 -7.83
CA ARG A 256 -16.42 8.75 -7.72
C ARG A 256 -17.44 7.74 -7.19
N SER A 257 -17.30 6.45 -7.51
CA SER A 257 -18.17 5.40 -6.94
C SER A 257 -17.96 5.25 -5.43
N PHE A 258 -16.79 5.60 -4.92
CA PHE A 258 -16.47 5.69 -3.48
C PHE A 258 -16.86 7.04 -2.86
N GLY A 259 -17.40 7.97 -3.64
CA GLY A 259 -17.76 9.32 -3.17
C GLY A 259 -16.54 10.27 -3.04
N VAL A 260 -15.47 10.03 -3.77
CA VAL A 260 -14.18 10.73 -3.63
C VAL A 260 -13.73 11.32 -4.96
N ASP A 261 -13.13 12.51 -4.90
CA ASP A 261 -12.36 13.14 -5.97
C ASP A 261 -11.10 13.83 -5.40
N LEU A 262 -10.25 14.32 -6.28
CA LEU A 262 -9.00 14.96 -5.88
C LEU A 262 -9.21 16.27 -5.08
N ALA A 263 -10.31 16.97 -5.32
CA ALA A 263 -10.62 18.22 -4.62
C ALA A 263 -10.98 17.94 -3.16
N LEU A 264 -11.83 16.94 -2.91
CA LEU A 264 -12.21 16.49 -1.57
C LEU A 264 -11.01 15.98 -0.78
N LEU A 265 -10.11 15.20 -1.42
CA LEU A 265 -8.87 14.74 -0.76
C LEU A 265 -7.95 15.91 -0.37
N ARG A 266 -7.88 16.96 -1.21
CA ARG A 266 -7.10 18.16 -0.90
C ARG A 266 -7.68 18.91 0.28
N GLU A 267 -9.00 19.12 0.30
CA GLU A 267 -9.70 19.74 1.43
C GLU A 267 -9.44 18.98 2.73
N ALA A 268 -9.56 17.67 2.71
CA ALA A 268 -9.32 16.83 3.88
C ALA A 268 -7.87 16.89 4.38
N ARG A 269 -6.90 16.88 3.47
CA ARG A 269 -5.49 17.06 3.82
C ARG A 269 -5.25 18.43 4.49
N GLU A 270 -5.77 19.49 3.92
CA GLU A 270 -5.63 20.84 4.47
C GLU A 270 -6.29 20.96 5.85
N ALA A 271 -7.48 20.42 6.03
CA ALA A 271 -8.17 20.37 7.31
C ALA A 271 -7.35 19.58 8.35
N GLY A 272 -6.82 18.42 8.01
CA GLY A 272 -5.95 17.64 8.90
C GLY A 272 -4.67 18.37 9.28
N LEU A 273 -3.99 19.02 8.33
CA LEU A 273 -2.79 19.83 8.56
C LEU A 273 -3.05 21.00 9.52
N SER A 274 -4.26 21.59 9.48
CA SER A 274 -4.63 22.70 10.35
C SER A 274 -4.63 22.32 11.83
N LEU A 275 -4.79 21.03 12.17
CA LEU A 275 -4.75 20.53 13.55
C LEU A 275 -3.33 20.50 14.14
N ARG A 276 -2.28 20.56 13.31
CA ARG A 276 -0.86 20.60 13.73
C ARG A 276 -0.47 19.49 14.70
N ARG A 277 -0.91 18.26 14.43
CA ARG A 277 -0.71 17.11 15.33
C ARG A 277 0.59 16.34 15.06
N GLY A 278 1.25 16.56 13.94
CA GLY A 278 2.58 16.03 13.63
C GLY A 278 3.65 16.57 14.58
N THR A 279 4.58 15.70 15.03
CA THR A 279 5.69 16.09 15.93
C THR A 279 7.05 15.91 15.28
N VAL A 280 7.14 15.16 14.19
CA VAL A 280 8.37 14.87 13.43
C VAL A 280 8.22 15.36 11.99
N GLY A 281 7.02 15.23 11.40
CA GLY A 281 6.73 15.64 10.04
C GLY A 281 5.25 15.91 9.82
N ASP A 282 4.87 16.13 8.54
CA ASP A 282 3.53 16.57 8.15
C ASP A 282 2.83 15.56 7.20
N ASN A 283 3.37 14.35 7.03
CA ASN A 283 2.73 13.30 6.26
C ASN A 283 1.54 12.74 7.05
N LEU A 284 0.32 13.15 6.75
CA LEU A 284 -0.86 12.73 7.53
C LEU A 284 -1.87 11.91 6.74
N MET A 285 -1.70 11.79 5.41
CA MET A 285 -2.63 10.99 4.61
C MET A 285 -2.30 9.51 4.75
N TYR A 286 -3.35 8.70 4.86
CA TYR A 286 -3.29 7.25 4.82
C TYR A 286 -4.22 6.76 3.73
N PHE A 287 -3.67 6.11 2.71
CA PHE A 287 -4.43 5.56 1.60
C PHE A 287 -4.42 4.04 1.60
N GLU A 288 -5.56 3.45 1.31
CA GLU A 288 -5.68 2.04 0.95
C GLU A 288 -6.17 1.88 -0.47
N THR A 289 -5.66 0.85 -1.14
CA THR A 289 -6.04 0.43 -2.47
C THR A 289 -5.76 -1.05 -2.61
N GLY A 290 -6.05 -1.67 -3.74
CA GLY A 290 -5.76 -3.08 -3.99
C GLY A 290 -6.18 -3.45 -5.40
N GLN A 291 -5.50 -4.44 -5.98
CA GLN A 291 -5.87 -4.95 -7.30
C GLN A 291 -7.34 -5.38 -7.28
N GLY A 292 -8.09 -4.95 -8.28
CA GLY A 292 -9.53 -5.22 -8.37
C GLY A 292 -10.45 -4.08 -7.92
N SER A 293 -9.97 -3.01 -7.28
CA SER A 293 -10.81 -1.87 -6.87
C SER A 293 -11.62 -1.30 -8.03
N ALA A 294 -10.99 -1.03 -9.18
CA ALA A 294 -11.66 -0.52 -10.37
C ALA A 294 -12.54 -1.59 -11.05
N LEU A 295 -12.18 -2.87 -10.92
CA LEU A 295 -12.98 -3.99 -11.42
C LEU A 295 -14.27 -4.15 -10.59
N SER A 296 -14.18 -4.05 -9.27
CA SER A 296 -15.34 -4.16 -8.38
C SER A 296 -16.37 -3.06 -8.63
N ALA A 297 -15.92 -1.86 -9.00
CA ALA A 297 -16.76 -0.74 -9.38
C ALA A 297 -17.22 -0.77 -10.87
N ASN A 298 -16.78 -1.77 -11.65
CA ASN A 298 -16.95 -1.84 -13.11
C ASN A 298 -16.47 -0.56 -13.81
N ALA A 299 -15.37 0.01 -13.32
CA ALA A 299 -14.84 1.34 -13.68
C ALA A 299 -13.44 1.29 -14.29
N HIS A 300 -13.00 0.10 -14.77
CA HIS A 300 -11.62 -0.12 -15.21
C HIS A 300 -11.32 0.31 -16.65
N HIS A 301 -12.31 0.72 -17.43
CA HIS A 301 -12.11 1.14 -18.84
C HIS A 301 -11.30 0.14 -19.69
N ASN A 302 -11.41 -1.16 -19.46
CA ASN A 302 -10.60 -2.23 -20.04
C ASN A 302 -9.08 -2.13 -19.75
N VAL A 303 -8.68 -1.41 -18.70
CA VAL A 303 -7.33 -1.44 -18.15
C VAL A 303 -7.23 -2.63 -17.20
N ASP A 304 -6.13 -3.39 -17.26
CA ASP A 304 -5.91 -4.53 -16.37
C ASP A 304 -5.76 -4.11 -14.91
N GLN A 305 -6.11 -5.03 -13.99
CA GLN A 305 -6.17 -4.71 -12.57
C GLN A 305 -4.82 -4.27 -11.98
N GLN A 306 -3.71 -4.82 -12.44
CA GLN A 306 -2.39 -4.42 -11.97
C GLN A 306 -2.01 -3.00 -12.45
N THR A 307 -2.36 -2.61 -13.69
CA THR A 307 -2.18 -1.24 -14.18
C THR A 307 -3.13 -0.27 -13.47
N CYS A 308 -4.38 -0.67 -13.20
CA CYS A 308 -5.31 0.14 -12.39
C CYS A 308 -4.76 0.41 -11.00
N GLU A 309 -4.19 -0.61 -10.33
CA GLU A 309 -3.57 -0.46 -9.02
C GLU A 309 -2.40 0.53 -9.05
N ALA A 310 -1.49 0.38 -10.01
CA ALA A 310 -0.38 1.32 -10.17
C ALA A 310 -0.88 2.77 -10.40
N ARG A 311 -2.00 2.96 -11.10
CA ARG A 311 -2.60 4.29 -11.31
C ARG A 311 -3.16 4.90 -10.04
N ALA A 312 -3.67 4.10 -9.10
CA ALA A 312 -4.07 4.59 -7.77
C ALA A 312 -2.89 5.22 -7.01
N TYR A 313 -1.67 4.75 -7.26
CA TYR A 313 -0.46 5.34 -6.67
C TYR A 313 -0.16 6.76 -7.18
N ALA A 314 -0.67 7.18 -8.34
CA ALA A 314 -0.61 8.58 -8.74
C ALA A 314 -1.44 9.46 -7.82
N VAL A 315 -2.64 9.01 -7.43
CA VAL A 315 -3.47 9.71 -6.44
C VAL A 315 -2.72 9.82 -5.13
N ALA A 316 -2.24 8.69 -4.58
CA ALA A 316 -1.48 8.71 -3.32
C ALA A 316 -0.29 9.68 -3.37
N ARG A 317 0.50 9.63 -4.46
CA ARG A 317 1.70 10.46 -4.63
C ARG A 317 1.42 11.98 -4.64
N ALA A 318 0.22 12.37 -5.07
CA ALA A 318 -0.19 13.78 -5.11
C ALA A 318 -0.38 14.40 -3.71
N PHE A 319 -0.48 13.59 -2.67
CA PHE A 319 -0.78 14.03 -1.30
C PHE A 319 0.34 13.74 -0.28
N ASP A 320 1.51 13.27 -0.70
CA ASP A 320 2.68 12.96 0.14
C ASP A 320 2.26 12.17 1.42
N PRO A 321 1.75 10.95 1.31
CA PRO A 321 1.14 10.22 2.42
C PRO A 321 2.16 9.74 3.46
N LEU A 322 1.71 9.49 4.69
CA LEU A 322 2.46 8.71 5.68
C LEU A 322 2.46 7.23 5.30
N LEU A 323 1.30 6.72 4.91
CA LEU A 323 1.07 5.31 4.62
C LEU A 323 0.31 5.14 3.31
N VAL A 324 0.74 4.19 2.50
CA VAL A 324 -0.06 3.62 1.41
C VAL A 324 -0.09 2.11 1.59
N ASN A 325 -1.26 1.53 1.65
CA ASN A 325 -1.44 0.10 1.86
C ASN A 325 -2.10 -0.55 0.64
N SER A 326 -1.48 -1.61 0.10
CA SER A 326 -2.13 -2.50 -0.85
C SER A 326 -2.78 -3.66 -0.10
N VAL A 327 -4.10 -3.77 -0.18
CA VAL A 327 -4.91 -4.83 0.44
C VAL A 327 -5.11 -5.93 -0.60
N VAL A 328 -4.18 -6.89 -0.67
CA VAL A 328 -4.07 -7.76 -1.86
C VAL A 328 -5.16 -8.81 -1.95
N GLY A 329 -5.60 -9.41 -0.86
CA GLY A 329 -6.51 -10.55 -0.87
C GLY A 329 -7.92 -10.26 -0.35
N PHE A 330 -8.20 -9.04 0.13
CA PHE A 330 -9.48 -8.71 0.75
C PHE A 330 -10.62 -8.45 -0.25
N ILE A 331 -10.30 -7.98 -1.47
CA ILE A 331 -11.32 -7.61 -2.48
C ILE A 331 -12.12 -8.81 -2.96
N GLY A 332 -11.59 -10.01 -2.81
CA GLY A 332 -12.31 -11.25 -3.06
C GLY A 332 -11.64 -12.15 -4.10
N PRO A 333 -11.99 -13.46 -4.08
CA PRO A 333 -11.36 -14.46 -4.94
C PRO A 333 -11.72 -14.28 -6.42
N GLU A 334 -12.76 -13.56 -6.76
CA GLU A 334 -13.10 -13.22 -8.14
C GLU A 334 -12.04 -12.37 -8.83
N TYR A 335 -11.17 -11.69 -8.08
CA TYR A 335 -10.09 -10.84 -8.62
C TYR A 335 -8.70 -11.44 -8.44
N LEU A 336 -8.45 -12.15 -7.33
CA LEU A 336 -7.23 -12.89 -7.01
C LEU A 336 -7.62 -14.23 -6.37
N TYR A 337 -7.76 -15.26 -7.19
CA TYR A 337 -8.40 -16.52 -6.80
C TYR A 337 -7.55 -17.38 -5.88
N ASP A 338 -6.24 -17.44 -6.10
CA ASP A 338 -5.34 -18.35 -5.40
C ASP A 338 -4.12 -17.65 -4.78
N GLY A 339 -3.44 -18.35 -3.86
CA GLY A 339 -2.26 -17.85 -3.16
C GLY A 339 -1.14 -17.39 -4.10
N LYS A 340 -0.97 -18.03 -5.26
CA LYS A 340 0.03 -17.65 -6.25
C LYS A 340 -0.29 -16.30 -6.91
N GLU A 341 -1.56 -16.04 -7.23
CA GLU A 341 -2.01 -14.75 -7.74
C GLU A 341 -1.83 -13.66 -6.68
N ILE A 342 -2.18 -13.94 -5.41
CA ILE A 342 -2.03 -13.02 -4.26
C ILE A 342 -0.55 -12.69 -4.02
N ILE A 343 0.33 -13.68 -3.96
CA ILE A 343 1.78 -13.48 -3.80
C ILE A 343 2.34 -12.61 -4.92
N ARG A 344 1.96 -12.90 -6.15
CA ARG A 344 2.43 -12.11 -7.30
C ARG A 344 1.91 -10.67 -7.24
N ALA A 345 0.64 -10.47 -6.93
CA ALA A 345 0.03 -9.15 -6.79
C ALA A 345 0.71 -8.31 -5.70
N GLY A 346 0.91 -8.87 -4.51
CA GLY A 346 1.56 -8.15 -3.41
C GLY A 346 2.99 -7.71 -3.74
N LEU A 347 3.74 -8.53 -4.46
CA LEU A 347 5.10 -8.16 -4.90
C LEU A 347 5.08 -7.09 -6.00
N GLU A 348 4.14 -7.13 -6.94
CA GLU A 348 3.99 -6.10 -8.00
C GLU A 348 3.56 -4.77 -7.41
N ASP A 349 2.58 -4.77 -6.50
CA ASP A 349 2.08 -3.57 -5.85
C ASP A 349 3.16 -2.91 -5.01
N HIS A 350 3.87 -3.71 -4.20
CA HIS A 350 5.01 -3.24 -3.43
C HIS A 350 6.09 -2.64 -4.33
N PHE A 351 6.47 -3.33 -5.40
CA PHE A 351 7.46 -2.84 -6.36
C PHE A 351 7.02 -1.52 -7.01
N CYS A 352 5.79 -1.46 -7.56
CA CYS A 352 5.29 -0.27 -8.24
C CYS A 352 5.22 0.93 -7.29
N GLY A 353 4.67 0.76 -6.09
CA GLY A 353 4.58 1.84 -5.12
C GLY A 353 5.94 2.35 -4.67
N LYS A 354 6.90 1.46 -4.37
CA LYS A 354 8.26 1.83 -3.98
C LYS A 354 9.01 2.54 -5.13
N LEU A 355 8.87 2.05 -6.36
CA LEU A 355 9.47 2.66 -7.54
C LEU A 355 8.93 4.07 -7.81
N LEU A 356 7.65 4.29 -7.51
CA LEU A 356 6.97 5.58 -7.63
C LEU A 356 7.25 6.52 -6.45
N GLY A 357 8.05 6.10 -5.46
CA GLY A 357 8.46 6.92 -4.32
C GLY A 357 7.44 6.96 -3.19
N LEU A 358 6.63 5.90 -3.00
CA LEU A 358 5.62 5.82 -1.96
C LEU A 358 6.05 4.97 -0.76
N PRO A 359 5.65 5.34 0.47
CA PRO A 359 5.85 4.55 1.69
C PRO A 359 4.86 3.38 1.71
N LEU A 360 5.10 2.38 0.86
CA LEU A 360 4.17 1.29 0.59
C LEU A 360 4.30 0.17 1.62
N GLY A 361 3.17 -0.15 2.25
CA GLY A 361 2.91 -1.37 2.98
C GLY A 361 1.99 -2.30 2.20
N VAL A 362 1.90 -3.53 2.65
CA VAL A 362 1.01 -4.54 2.08
C VAL A 362 0.25 -5.22 3.21
N ASP A 363 -1.07 -5.27 3.09
CA ASP A 363 -1.89 -6.17 3.89
C ASP A 363 -1.80 -7.56 3.27
N VAL A 364 -1.03 -8.41 3.95
CA VAL A 364 -0.78 -9.80 3.54
C VAL A 364 -1.99 -10.62 3.96
N CYS A 365 -3.03 -10.62 3.15
CA CYS A 365 -4.32 -11.14 3.54
C CYS A 365 -4.97 -12.00 2.46
N TYR A 366 -5.94 -12.80 2.88
CA TYR A 366 -6.83 -13.56 2.00
C TYR A 366 -8.20 -13.75 2.66
N THR A 367 -9.24 -13.88 1.85
CA THR A 367 -10.57 -14.28 2.33
C THR A 367 -10.69 -15.81 2.32
N ASN A 368 -11.52 -16.36 3.20
CA ASN A 368 -11.74 -17.81 3.31
C ASN A 368 -12.34 -18.46 2.05
N HIS A 369 -12.70 -17.69 1.04
CA HIS A 369 -13.24 -18.17 -0.24
C HIS A 369 -12.16 -18.32 -1.34
N ALA A 370 -10.94 -17.78 -1.11
CA ALA A 370 -9.82 -17.95 -2.03
C ALA A 370 -9.18 -19.34 -1.84
N GLU A 371 -8.59 -19.89 -2.91
CA GLU A 371 -7.69 -21.05 -2.81
C GLU A 371 -6.30 -20.59 -2.34
N ALA A 372 -6.27 -20.14 -1.10
CA ALA A 372 -5.07 -19.69 -0.40
C ALA A 372 -5.14 -20.12 1.06
N ASP A 373 -3.98 -20.22 1.68
CA ASP A 373 -3.85 -20.56 3.08
C ASP A 373 -2.78 -19.72 3.79
N GLN A 374 -2.55 -19.99 5.08
CA GLN A 374 -1.58 -19.24 5.86
C GLN A 374 -0.14 -19.46 5.37
N ASP A 375 0.19 -20.63 4.80
CA ASP A 375 1.53 -20.89 4.24
C ASP A 375 1.81 -19.98 3.03
N ASP A 376 0.81 -19.69 2.20
CA ASP A 376 0.93 -18.71 1.11
C ASP A 376 1.22 -17.31 1.65
N MET A 377 0.53 -16.92 2.74
CA MET A 377 0.72 -15.61 3.38
C MET A 377 2.07 -15.51 4.07
N ASP A 378 2.55 -16.54 4.74
CA ASP A 378 3.89 -16.61 5.32
C ASP A 378 4.99 -16.46 4.25
N ASN A 379 4.78 -17.07 3.07
CA ASN A 379 5.65 -16.90 1.93
C ASN A 379 5.65 -15.44 1.45
N LEU A 380 4.47 -14.84 1.24
CA LEU A 380 4.37 -13.44 0.79
C LEU A 380 5.01 -12.49 1.80
N LEU A 381 4.70 -12.64 3.10
CA LEU A 381 5.27 -11.85 4.18
C LEU A 381 6.81 -11.89 4.17
N THR A 382 7.38 -13.11 4.07
CA THR A 382 8.83 -13.32 4.03
C THR A 382 9.46 -12.64 2.81
N LEU A 383 8.84 -12.76 1.64
CA LEU A 383 9.30 -12.13 0.40
C LEU A 383 9.23 -10.60 0.46
N LEU A 384 8.16 -10.03 1.05
CA LEU A 384 8.01 -8.59 1.25
C LEU A 384 9.02 -8.04 2.25
N ALA A 385 9.30 -8.74 3.34
CA ALA A 385 10.36 -8.36 4.29
C ALA A 385 11.74 -8.37 3.61
N ALA A 386 12.04 -9.37 2.77
CA ALA A 386 13.25 -9.41 1.95
C ALA A 386 13.33 -8.25 0.95
N ALA A 387 12.18 -7.83 0.41
CA ALA A 387 12.06 -6.68 -0.50
C ALA A 387 12.12 -5.32 0.19
N GLY A 388 12.13 -5.27 1.53
CA GLY A 388 12.18 -4.03 2.31
C GLY A 388 10.84 -3.30 2.36
N VAL A 389 9.76 -4.03 2.65
CA VAL A 389 8.42 -3.45 2.86
C VAL A 389 8.46 -2.42 3.98
N THR A 390 7.75 -1.31 3.79
CA THR A 390 7.75 -0.20 4.74
C THR A 390 7.00 -0.56 6.03
N PHE A 391 5.83 -1.19 5.88
CA PHE A 391 5.03 -1.69 7.00
C PHE A 391 4.13 -2.84 6.54
N ILE A 392 3.66 -3.59 7.52
CA ILE A 392 2.64 -4.64 7.37
C ILE A 392 1.50 -4.40 8.35
N MET A 393 0.42 -5.18 8.21
CA MET A 393 -0.63 -5.23 9.22
C MET A 393 -0.21 -6.07 10.41
N GLY A 394 -0.85 -5.85 11.55
CA GLY A 394 -0.79 -6.69 12.71
C GLY A 394 -2.17 -6.77 13.33
N VAL A 395 -2.79 -7.94 13.29
CA VAL A 395 -4.09 -8.22 13.90
C VAL A 395 -3.94 -9.25 15.02
N PRO A 396 -4.83 -9.29 16.00
CA PRO A 396 -4.80 -10.32 17.03
C PRO A 396 -4.99 -11.72 16.40
N GLY A 397 -4.00 -12.62 16.58
CA GLY A 397 -4.11 -14.02 16.14
C GLY A 397 -4.23 -14.26 14.64
N ALA A 398 -3.85 -13.31 13.80
CA ALA A 398 -3.95 -13.34 12.33
C ALA A 398 -5.39 -13.38 11.77
N ASP A 399 -6.41 -13.28 12.61
CA ASP A 399 -7.82 -13.40 12.23
C ASP A 399 -8.55 -12.09 12.54
N ASP A 400 -8.92 -11.35 11.51
CA ASP A 400 -9.74 -10.14 11.68
C ASP A 400 -11.21 -10.51 11.75
N VAL A 401 -11.71 -10.66 12.97
CA VAL A 401 -13.08 -11.10 13.25
C VAL A 401 -14.14 -10.07 12.86
N MET A 402 -13.78 -8.81 12.67
CA MET A 402 -14.69 -7.76 12.22
C MET A 402 -14.80 -7.74 10.70
N LEU A 403 -13.67 -7.80 9.97
CA LEU A 403 -13.63 -7.79 8.52
C LEU A 403 -13.78 -9.19 7.90
N ASN A 404 -13.71 -10.25 8.71
CA ASN A 404 -13.89 -11.64 8.30
C ASN A 404 -12.88 -12.08 7.21
N TYR A 405 -11.60 -11.82 7.43
CA TYR A 405 -10.51 -12.24 6.57
C TYR A 405 -9.27 -12.62 7.42
N GLN A 406 -8.34 -13.36 6.82
CA GLN A 406 -7.06 -13.70 7.42
C GLN A 406 -6.01 -12.68 7.00
N SER A 407 -5.12 -12.30 7.93
CA SER A 407 -4.01 -11.37 7.70
C SER A 407 -2.78 -11.83 8.48
N THR A 408 -1.87 -10.92 8.80
CA THR A 408 -0.68 -11.17 9.62
C THR A 408 -0.92 -10.81 11.08
N SER A 409 -0.39 -11.61 12.00
CA SER A 409 -0.46 -11.38 13.44
C SER A 409 0.68 -10.49 13.95
N PHE A 410 0.58 -10.07 15.22
CA PHE A 410 1.71 -9.44 15.92
C PHE A 410 2.93 -10.36 16.03
N HIS A 411 2.71 -11.67 16.10
CA HIS A 411 3.79 -12.67 16.15
C HIS A 411 4.49 -12.82 14.78
N ASP A 412 3.77 -12.73 13.69
CA ASP A 412 4.35 -12.75 12.34
C ASP A 412 5.26 -11.54 12.11
N ALA A 413 4.89 -10.38 12.67
CA ALA A 413 5.73 -9.20 12.66
C ALA A 413 7.04 -9.41 13.45
N LEU A 414 6.98 -10.10 14.61
CA LEU A 414 8.18 -10.49 15.37
C LEU A 414 9.04 -11.46 14.58
N TYR A 415 8.44 -12.49 13.99
CA TYR A 415 9.13 -13.49 13.19
C TYR A 415 9.98 -12.86 12.09
N VAL A 416 9.41 -12.00 11.25
CA VAL A 416 10.18 -11.40 10.14
C VAL A 416 11.20 -10.36 10.62
N ARG A 417 10.91 -9.65 11.71
CA ARG A 417 11.89 -8.74 12.33
C ARG A 417 13.11 -9.50 12.85
N ASP A 418 12.90 -10.62 13.51
CA ASP A 418 13.98 -11.47 13.99
C ASP A 418 14.76 -12.12 12.84
N LEU A 419 14.06 -12.67 11.85
CA LEU A 419 14.66 -13.34 10.70
C LEU A 419 15.58 -12.41 9.89
N PHE A 420 15.18 -11.17 9.67
CA PHE A 420 15.92 -10.20 8.86
C PHE A 420 16.70 -9.14 9.68
N GLY A 421 16.65 -9.20 10.99
CA GLY A 421 17.28 -8.20 11.87
C GLY A 421 16.67 -6.80 11.72
N LEU A 422 15.37 -6.71 11.43
CA LEU A 422 14.66 -5.46 11.21
C LEU A 422 14.27 -4.80 12.55
N LYS A 423 14.34 -3.47 12.58
CA LYS A 423 13.94 -2.67 13.73
C LYS A 423 12.60 -1.96 13.46
N ARG A 424 11.98 -1.45 14.51
CA ARG A 424 10.79 -0.59 14.48
C ARG A 424 11.18 0.84 14.11
N ALA A 425 10.22 1.74 14.01
CA ALA A 425 10.49 3.18 13.94
C ALA A 425 11.42 3.62 15.09
N PRO A 426 12.42 4.49 14.86
CA PRO A 426 13.42 4.81 15.87
C PRO A 426 12.81 5.42 17.14
N GLU A 427 11.87 6.33 16.99
CA GLU A 427 11.19 6.99 18.12
C GLU A 427 10.40 6.00 18.97
N PHE A 428 9.82 4.95 18.31
CA PHE A 428 9.06 3.90 18.97
C PHE A 428 9.99 2.90 19.69
N ASP A 429 11.12 2.53 19.09
CA ASP A 429 12.16 1.71 19.73
C ASP A 429 12.68 2.40 21.01
N ASP A 430 12.99 3.71 20.94
CA ASP A 430 13.44 4.50 22.08
C ASP A 430 12.37 4.59 23.18
N TRP A 431 11.09 4.69 22.80
CA TRP A 431 9.99 4.72 23.75
C TRP A 431 9.82 3.36 24.44
N LEU A 432 9.91 2.23 23.70
CA LEU A 432 9.84 0.90 24.30
C LEU A 432 10.93 0.70 25.38
N VAL A 433 12.16 1.15 25.11
CA VAL A 433 13.26 1.08 26.07
C VAL A 433 12.97 1.96 27.30
N ARG A 434 12.57 3.21 27.10
CA ARG A 434 12.24 4.12 28.23
C ARG A 434 11.06 3.64 29.06
N SER A 435 10.12 2.92 28.46
CA SER A 435 8.94 2.36 29.14
C SER A 435 9.21 1.01 29.79
N GLY A 436 10.44 0.47 29.67
CA GLY A 436 10.81 -0.84 30.22
C GLY A 436 10.21 -2.02 29.45
N LEU A 437 9.61 -1.77 28.27
CA LEU A 437 9.03 -2.82 27.41
C LEU A 437 10.08 -3.50 26.51
N ALA A 438 11.24 -2.90 26.37
CA ALA A 438 12.39 -3.48 25.66
C ALA A 438 13.69 -3.20 26.43
N ASP A 439 14.70 -4.04 26.21
CA ASP A 439 16.07 -3.81 26.71
C ASP A 439 16.84 -2.81 25.86
N GLY A 440 18.08 -2.47 26.26
CA GLY A 440 18.95 -1.55 25.53
C GLY A 440 19.38 -2.05 24.14
N ASN A 441 19.09 -3.29 23.78
CA ASN A 441 19.28 -3.87 22.44
C ASN A 441 17.98 -3.94 21.63
N PHE A 442 16.91 -3.28 22.12
CA PHE A 442 15.57 -3.27 21.53
C PHE A 442 14.87 -4.66 21.50
N ARG A 443 15.30 -5.59 22.35
CA ARG A 443 14.62 -6.87 22.55
C ARG A 443 13.48 -6.69 23.52
N LEU A 444 12.29 -7.16 23.15
CA LEU A 444 11.11 -7.09 24.02
C LEU A 444 11.32 -7.89 25.30
N ALA A 445 10.89 -7.31 26.40
CA ALA A 445 11.18 -7.82 27.73
C ALA A 445 10.31 -9.01 28.18
N GLY A 446 9.42 -9.54 27.36
CA GLY A 446 8.59 -10.73 27.66
C GLY A 446 7.72 -10.56 28.91
N ASN A 447 7.11 -9.40 29.15
CA ASN A 447 6.62 -8.99 30.46
C ASN A 447 5.11 -9.12 30.66
N ALA A 448 4.67 -10.29 31.08
CA ALA A 448 3.37 -10.42 31.77
C ALA A 448 3.28 -9.58 33.08
N GLY A 449 4.40 -9.15 33.65
CA GLY A 449 4.46 -8.35 34.89
C GLY A 449 4.18 -6.86 34.75
N LEU A 450 4.33 -6.28 33.55
CA LEU A 450 4.08 -4.84 33.31
C LEU A 450 2.62 -4.52 32.94
N LEU A 451 1.81 -5.51 32.58
CA LEU A 451 0.40 -5.34 32.24
C LEU A 451 -0.40 -4.58 33.34
N PRO A 452 -0.27 -4.88 34.65
CA PRO A 452 -1.01 -4.15 35.69
C PRO A 452 -0.61 -2.68 35.80
N GLU A 453 0.67 -2.34 35.62
CA GLU A 453 1.15 -0.97 35.69
C GLU A 453 0.74 -0.15 34.45
N PHE A 454 0.79 -0.75 33.25
CA PHE A 454 0.28 -0.16 32.03
C PHE A 454 -1.25 0.01 32.06
N ALA A 455 -1.98 -1.02 32.48
CA ALA A 455 -3.42 -0.97 32.63
C ALA A 455 -3.85 0.10 33.67
N SER A 456 -3.13 0.26 34.78
CA SER A 456 -3.44 1.29 35.78
C SER A 456 -3.31 2.70 35.24
N ARG A 457 -2.37 2.96 34.33
CA ARG A 457 -2.21 4.27 33.66
C ARG A 457 -3.33 4.57 32.64
N LEU A 458 -4.01 3.55 32.13
CA LEU A 458 -5.14 3.71 31.21
C LEU A 458 -6.47 3.91 31.93
N ILE A 459 -6.60 3.37 33.16
CA ILE A 459 -7.82 3.42 33.97
C ILE A 459 -7.87 4.69 34.84
N ALA A 460 -6.72 5.26 35.18
CA ALA A 460 -6.60 6.52 35.91
C ALA A 460 -6.80 7.74 34.98
#